data_5e6c5562c98c117a1e0a7f9142873560
#
_entry.id   5e6c5562c98c117a1e0a7f9142873560
#
_cell.length_a   1.000
_cell.length_b   1.000
_cell.length_c   1.000
_cell.angle_alpha   90.00
_cell.angle_beta   90.00
_cell.angle_gamma   90.00
#
_symmetry.space_group_name_H-M   'P 1'
#
loop_
_entity.id
_entity.type
_entity.pdbx_description
1 polymer ?
#
loop_
_entity_poly.entity_id
_entity_poly.type
_entity_poly.pdbx_seq_one_letter_code
_entity_poly.pdbx_strand_id
1 'polypeptide(L)'
;MAEYGVADLNLGITEELSLFLADLKFEDLPSDVVHECRRGILDWVGCALAGSNHATTDKLAGVLGSINPEGSSTVFGRRMKLGLLEAPIANGQMGHVLDYDDTHMGGVILHASGPVLAAMFALAEKRNLSGKDLMLGYVA
;
A
#
# COMPACT_ATOMS: atom_id res chain seq x y z
N MET A 1 19.20 12.05 17.37
CA MET A 1 19.05 10.57 17.47
C MET A 1 18.45 10.32 18.83
N ALA A 2 17.16 9.97 18.88
CA ALA A 2 16.52 9.55 20.12
C ALA A 2 17.09 8.16 20.45
N GLU A 3 17.74 8.05 21.63
CA GLU A 3 18.07 6.75 22.19
C GLU A 3 16.76 6.05 22.57
N TYR A 4 16.35 5.12 21.72
CA TYR A 4 15.39 4.11 22.16
C TYR A 4 16.12 3.19 23.11
N GLY A 5 15.98 3.47 24.38
CA GLY A 5 16.44 2.58 25.44
C GLY A 5 15.68 1.26 25.33
N VAL A 6 16.36 0.24 24.86
CA VAL A 6 15.90 -1.15 24.94
C VAL A 6 15.96 -1.52 26.42
N ALA A 7 14.88 -1.23 27.14
CA ALA A 7 14.71 -1.71 28.51
C ALA A 7 14.32 -3.19 28.43
N ASP A 8 15.08 -4.05 29.12
CA ASP A 8 14.78 -5.42 29.58
C ASP A 8 13.39 -6.01 29.26
N LEU A 9 13.06 -6.13 27.98
CA LEU A 9 11.82 -6.75 27.55
C LEU A 9 12.15 -8.18 27.13
N ASN A 10 11.75 -9.11 27.98
CA ASN A 10 11.64 -10.54 27.68
C ASN A 10 10.50 -10.79 26.66
N LEU A 11 10.12 -9.75 25.91
CA LEU A 11 9.12 -9.81 24.84
C LEU A 11 9.80 -10.29 23.57
N GLY A 12 9.14 -11.20 22.84
CA GLY A 12 9.56 -11.55 21.49
C GLY A 12 9.39 -10.34 20.55
N ILE A 13 10.24 -10.21 19.53
CA ILE A 13 10.20 -9.11 18.53
C ILE A 13 8.80 -8.91 17.98
N THR A 14 8.05 -9.99 17.73
CA THR A 14 6.67 -9.95 17.20
C THR A 14 5.72 -9.26 18.18
N GLU A 15 5.85 -9.52 19.48
CA GLU A 15 5.00 -8.90 20.49
C GLU A 15 5.30 -7.41 20.65
N GLU A 16 6.58 -7.05 20.70
CA GLU A 16 7.02 -5.65 20.76
C GLU A 16 6.51 -4.85 19.55
N LEU A 17 6.70 -5.38 18.33
CA LEU A 17 6.21 -4.74 17.11
C LEU A 17 4.69 -4.63 17.11
N SER A 18 3.98 -5.66 17.55
CA SER A 18 2.51 -5.66 17.60
C SER A 18 1.97 -4.60 18.55
N LEU A 19 2.59 -4.43 19.71
CA LEU A 19 2.23 -3.40 20.69
C LEU A 19 2.50 -2.00 20.12
N PHE A 20 3.68 -1.79 19.50
CA PHE A 20 4.02 -0.54 18.84
C PHE A 20 2.97 -0.16 17.78
N LEU A 21 2.61 -1.09 16.90
CA LEU A 21 1.64 -0.85 15.83
C LEU A 21 0.22 -0.61 16.39
N ALA A 22 -0.17 -1.30 17.47
CA ALA A 22 -1.49 -1.12 18.08
C ALA A 22 -1.68 0.26 18.71
N ASP A 23 -0.60 0.83 19.25
CA ASP A 23 -0.63 2.15 19.92
C ASP A 23 -0.36 3.32 18.98
N LEU A 24 0.18 3.08 17.78
CA LEU A 24 0.58 4.11 16.83
C LEU A 24 -0.64 4.93 16.34
N LYS A 25 -0.54 6.25 16.42
CA LYS A 25 -1.57 7.19 15.95
C LYS A 25 -0.99 8.13 14.89
N PHE A 26 -1.85 8.61 14.01
CA PHE A 26 -1.44 9.56 12.97
C PHE A 26 -0.81 10.83 13.55
N GLU A 27 -1.31 11.29 14.69
CA GLU A 27 -0.83 12.50 15.39
C GLU A 27 0.58 12.33 15.98
N ASP A 28 1.05 11.09 16.15
CA ASP A 28 2.40 10.77 16.64
C ASP A 28 3.45 10.77 15.52
N LEU A 29 3.00 10.80 14.25
CA LEU A 29 3.91 10.78 13.11
C LEU A 29 4.64 12.12 12.96
N PRO A 30 5.99 12.13 12.84
CA PRO A 30 6.75 13.32 12.50
C PRO A 30 6.31 13.93 11.16
N SER A 31 6.41 15.26 11.03
CA SER A 31 5.95 15.97 9.82
C SER A 31 6.68 15.56 8.55
N ASP A 32 7.96 15.21 8.65
CA ASP A 32 8.78 14.69 7.54
C ASP A 32 8.33 13.29 7.12
N VAL A 33 7.97 12.41 8.07
CA VAL A 33 7.37 11.10 7.77
C VAL A 33 6.04 11.26 7.04
N VAL A 34 5.16 12.17 7.51
CA VAL A 34 3.90 12.47 6.82
C VAL A 34 4.14 13.02 5.41
N HIS A 35 5.17 13.85 5.23
CA HIS A 35 5.55 14.38 3.92
C HIS A 35 5.99 13.26 2.97
N GLU A 36 6.91 12.39 3.42
CA GLU A 36 7.39 11.25 2.61
C GLU A 36 6.27 10.25 2.31
N CYS A 37 5.39 9.99 3.27
CA CYS A 37 4.21 9.15 3.05
C CYS A 37 3.33 9.69 1.89
N ARG A 38 3.08 11.00 1.85
CA ARG A 38 2.32 11.64 0.75
C ARG A 38 3.05 11.52 -0.59
N ARG A 39 4.37 11.64 -0.58
CA ARG A 39 5.18 11.48 -1.80
C ARG A 39 5.10 10.04 -2.32
N GLY A 40 5.27 9.04 -1.44
CA GLY A 40 5.18 7.63 -1.81
C GLY A 40 3.79 7.25 -2.35
N ILE A 41 2.72 7.76 -1.73
CA ILE A 41 1.36 7.56 -2.23
C ILE A 41 1.17 8.19 -3.61
N LEU A 42 1.64 9.44 -3.81
CA LEU A 42 1.53 10.13 -5.10
C LEU A 42 2.31 9.41 -6.20
N ASP A 43 3.53 8.99 -5.90
CA ASP A 43 4.40 8.23 -6.79
C ASP A 43 3.73 6.93 -7.23
N TRP A 44 3.31 6.11 -6.27
CA TRP A 44 2.67 4.84 -6.58
C TRP A 44 1.37 4.98 -7.37
N VAL A 45 0.53 5.96 -7.04
CA VAL A 45 -0.70 6.24 -7.83
C VAL A 45 -0.34 6.64 -9.25
N GLY A 46 0.71 7.44 -9.43
CA GLY A 46 1.24 7.80 -10.76
C GLY A 46 1.68 6.57 -11.56
N CYS A 47 2.45 5.69 -10.94
CA CYS A 47 2.90 4.42 -11.53
C CYS A 47 1.71 3.52 -11.91
N ALA A 48 0.73 3.37 -11.01
CA ALA A 48 -0.45 2.56 -11.26
C ALA A 48 -1.30 3.11 -12.43
N LEU A 49 -1.49 4.43 -12.50
CA LEU A 49 -2.19 5.07 -13.61
C LEU A 49 -1.45 4.88 -14.94
N ALA A 50 -0.14 5.02 -14.95
CA ALA A 50 0.69 4.80 -16.14
C ALA A 50 0.65 3.34 -16.62
N GLY A 51 0.72 2.38 -15.70
CA GLY A 51 0.62 0.94 -16.01
C GLY A 51 -0.80 0.45 -16.32
N SER A 52 -1.82 1.28 -16.13
CA SER A 52 -3.23 0.88 -16.26
C SER A 52 -3.61 0.35 -17.66
N ASN A 53 -2.98 0.84 -18.71
CA ASN A 53 -3.22 0.44 -20.11
C ASN A 53 -2.21 -0.60 -20.63
N HIS A 54 -1.37 -1.18 -19.77
CA HIS A 54 -0.41 -2.18 -20.21
C HIS A 54 -1.11 -3.50 -20.57
N ALA A 55 -0.63 -4.20 -21.62
CA ALA A 55 -1.27 -5.41 -22.14
C ALA A 55 -1.35 -6.56 -21.10
N THR A 56 -0.41 -6.67 -20.18
CA THR A 56 -0.48 -7.67 -19.09
C THR A 56 -1.57 -7.32 -18.10
N THR A 57 -1.80 -6.03 -17.83
CA THR A 57 -2.89 -5.54 -16.97
C THR A 57 -4.25 -5.87 -17.58
N ASP A 58 -4.41 -5.75 -18.91
CA ASP A 58 -5.67 -6.13 -19.59
C ASP A 58 -6.01 -7.59 -19.37
N LYS A 59 -5.01 -8.47 -19.54
CA LYS A 59 -5.20 -9.91 -19.36
C LYS A 59 -5.54 -10.25 -17.90
N LEU A 60 -4.77 -9.69 -16.96
CA LEU A 60 -4.97 -9.94 -15.53
C LEU A 60 -6.34 -9.44 -15.05
N ALA A 61 -6.68 -8.18 -15.37
CA ALA A 61 -7.96 -7.60 -14.98
C ALA A 61 -9.16 -8.35 -15.58
N GLY A 62 -9.03 -8.86 -16.81
CA GLY A 62 -10.05 -9.71 -17.43
C GLY A 62 -10.28 -11.02 -16.67
N VAL A 63 -9.21 -11.70 -16.26
CA VAL A 63 -9.31 -12.93 -15.47
C VAL A 63 -9.91 -12.64 -14.09
N LEU A 64 -9.39 -11.63 -13.38
CA LEU A 64 -9.88 -11.27 -12.05
C LEU A 64 -11.36 -10.87 -12.06
N GLY A 65 -11.79 -10.12 -13.08
CA GLY A 65 -13.20 -9.76 -13.28
C GLY A 65 -14.11 -10.97 -13.54
N SER A 66 -13.59 -12.06 -14.13
CA SER A 66 -14.36 -13.28 -14.31
C SER A 66 -14.51 -14.11 -13.03
N ILE A 67 -13.57 -13.94 -12.07
CA ILE A 67 -13.63 -14.64 -10.77
C ILE A 67 -14.67 -13.99 -9.86
N ASN A 68 -14.67 -12.64 -9.80
CA ASN A 68 -15.56 -11.89 -8.93
C ASN A 68 -16.11 -10.65 -9.65
N PRO A 69 -17.22 -10.78 -10.40
CA PRO A 69 -17.79 -9.70 -11.21
C PRO A 69 -18.47 -8.58 -10.40
N GLU A 70 -18.81 -8.83 -9.14
CA GLU A 70 -19.53 -7.88 -8.27
C GLU A 70 -18.62 -7.14 -7.30
N GLY A 71 -17.48 -6.67 -7.79
CA GLY A 71 -16.52 -5.95 -6.97
C GLY A 71 -16.93 -4.51 -6.66
N SER A 72 -16.48 -3.98 -5.52
CA SER A 72 -16.69 -2.59 -5.10
C SER A 72 -15.40 -1.76 -5.02
N SER A 73 -14.23 -2.41 -5.10
CA SER A 73 -12.93 -1.74 -5.00
C SER A 73 -12.45 -1.20 -6.34
N THR A 74 -11.95 0.02 -6.32
CA THR A 74 -11.52 0.74 -7.51
C THR A 74 -10.26 0.10 -8.14
N VAL A 75 -10.29 -0.06 -9.46
CA VAL A 75 -9.11 -0.36 -10.28
C VAL A 75 -8.63 0.95 -10.91
N PHE A 76 -7.43 1.37 -10.57
CA PHE A 76 -6.88 2.68 -10.96
C PHE A 76 -6.84 2.86 -12.49
N GLY A 77 -7.24 4.03 -12.96
CA GLY A 77 -7.25 4.35 -14.40
C GLY A 77 -8.26 3.56 -15.24
N ARG A 78 -9.13 2.73 -14.64
CA ARG A 78 -10.10 1.90 -15.34
C ARG A 78 -11.53 2.15 -14.89
N ARG A 79 -12.49 2.00 -15.83
CA ARG A 79 -13.93 2.08 -15.51
C ARG A 79 -14.49 0.76 -15.01
N MET A 80 -13.72 0.05 -14.18
CA MET A 80 -14.16 -1.21 -13.58
C MET A 80 -13.88 -1.21 -12.10
N LYS A 81 -14.62 -2.03 -11.37
CA LYS A 81 -14.37 -2.36 -9.98
C LYS A 81 -14.20 -3.86 -9.83
N LEU A 82 -13.36 -4.26 -8.89
CA LEU A 82 -13.10 -5.66 -8.57
C LEU A 82 -13.39 -5.92 -7.09
N GLY A 83 -13.33 -7.18 -6.68
CA GLY A 83 -13.45 -7.58 -5.28
C GLY A 83 -12.28 -7.06 -4.43
N LEU A 84 -12.47 -7.15 -3.11
CA LEU A 84 -11.48 -6.68 -2.12
C LEU A 84 -10.11 -7.34 -2.27
N LEU A 85 -10.05 -8.57 -2.76
CA LEU A 85 -8.79 -9.30 -2.97
C LEU A 85 -8.27 -9.13 -4.41
N GLU A 86 -9.17 -9.02 -5.38
CA GLU A 86 -8.81 -8.94 -6.80
C GLU A 86 -8.29 -7.54 -7.18
N ALA A 87 -8.89 -6.48 -6.63
CA ALA A 87 -8.45 -5.11 -6.93
C ALA A 87 -6.99 -4.83 -6.52
N PRO A 88 -6.50 -5.24 -5.34
CA PRO A 88 -5.08 -5.13 -4.99
C PRO A 88 -4.16 -5.83 -5.97
N ILE A 89 -4.52 -7.01 -6.45
CA ILE A 89 -3.70 -7.75 -7.42
C ILE A 89 -3.58 -6.98 -8.73
N ALA A 90 -4.70 -6.46 -9.25
CA ALA A 90 -4.69 -5.65 -10.47
C ALA A 90 -3.91 -4.34 -10.28
N ASN A 91 -4.16 -3.62 -9.17
CA ASN A 91 -3.51 -2.35 -8.86
C ASN A 91 -2.01 -2.51 -8.59
N GLY A 92 -1.61 -3.58 -7.89
CA GLY A 92 -0.21 -3.91 -7.66
C GLY A 92 0.53 -4.21 -8.97
N GLN A 93 -0.07 -5.00 -9.86
CA GLN A 93 0.49 -5.24 -11.20
C GLN A 93 0.65 -3.93 -11.97
N MET A 94 -0.33 -3.03 -11.93
CA MET A 94 -0.25 -1.73 -12.61
C MET A 94 0.84 -0.84 -12.04
N GLY A 95 0.99 -0.82 -10.71
CA GLY A 95 2.01 -0.02 -10.04
C GLY A 95 3.43 -0.42 -10.39
N HIS A 96 3.65 -1.70 -10.69
CA HIS A 96 5.00 -2.25 -10.91
C HIS A 96 5.34 -2.58 -12.37
N VAL A 97 4.37 -2.75 -13.25
CA VAL A 97 4.59 -3.29 -14.62
C VAL A 97 5.58 -2.52 -15.49
N LEU A 98 5.83 -1.25 -15.19
CA LEU A 98 6.76 -0.39 -15.91
C LEU A 98 8.14 -0.32 -15.24
N ASP A 99 8.31 -0.93 -14.06
CA ASP A 99 9.56 -1.10 -13.33
C ASP A 99 10.30 0.24 -13.05
N TYR A 100 9.54 1.27 -12.63
CA TYR A 100 10.08 2.57 -12.19
C TYR A 100 9.44 3.12 -10.91
N ASP A 101 8.66 2.29 -10.22
CA ASP A 101 8.13 2.55 -8.88
C ASP A 101 9.26 2.60 -7.83
N ASP A 102 8.95 3.12 -6.66
CA ASP A 102 9.91 3.34 -5.57
C ASP A 102 10.74 2.09 -5.28
N THR A 103 12.05 2.29 -5.15
CA THR A 103 12.99 1.18 -4.96
C THR A 103 13.93 1.45 -3.80
N HIS A 104 13.90 0.57 -2.80
CA HIS A 104 14.88 0.56 -1.72
C HIS A 104 16.15 -0.18 -2.17
N MET A 105 17.30 0.49 -2.08
CA MET A 105 18.59 -0.04 -2.53
C MET A 105 19.56 -0.35 -1.38
N GLY A 106 19.11 -0.27 -0.14
CA GLY A 106 19.94 -0.40 1.06
C GLY A 106 20.11 -1.86 1.55
N GLY A 107 20.78 -2.70 0.77
CA GLY A 107 21.11 -4.08 1.15
C GLY A 107 20.14 -5.14 0.62
N VAL A 108 18.86 -4.84 0.50
CA VAL A 108 17.85 -5.66 -0.19
C VAL A 108 17.15 -4.76 -1.20
N ILE A 109 17.02 -5.22 -2.44
CA ILE A 109 16.22 -4.51 -3.44
C ILE A 109 14.75 -4.83 -3.17
N LEU A 110 13.96 -3.80 -2.90
CA LEU A 110 12.55 -3.93 -2.53
C LEU A 110 11.74 -2.75 -3.07
N HIS A 111 10.62 -3.04 -3.72
CA HIS A 111 9.59 -2.07 -4.09
C HIS A 111 8.50 -2.10 -3.01
N ALA A 112 8.65 -1.25 -1.99
CA ALA A 112 7.84 -1.37 -0.77
C ALA A 112 6.40 -0.87 -0.96
N SER A 113 6.21 0.23 -1.69
CA SER A 113 4.90 0.88 -1.82
C SER A 113 3.89 0.03 -2.60
N GLY A 114 4.34 -0.71 -3.61
CA GLY A 114 3.47 -1.49 -4.49
C GLY A 114 2.52 -2.43 -3.76
N PRO A 115 3.00 -3.43 -3.02
CA PRO A 115 2.15 -4.39 -2.32
C PRO A 115 1.35 -3.75 -1.19
N VAL A 116 1.94 -2.79 -0.46
CA VAL A 116 1.29 -2.15 0.69
C VAL A 116 0.13 -1.26 0.23
N LEU A 117 0.38 -0.31 -0.66
CA LEU A 117 -0.63 0.65 -1.10
C LEU A 117 -1.75 0.00 -1.92
N ALA A 118 -1.44 -1.01 -2.75
CA ALA A 118 -2.45 -1.76 -3.48
C ALA A 118 -3.51 -2.36 -2.53
N ALA A 119 -3.07 -2.97 -1.43
CA ALA A 119 -3.95 -3.56 -0.42
C ALA A 119 -4.67 -2.48 0.41
N MET A 120 -3.94 -1.46 0.84
CA MET A 120 -4.45 -0.40 1.70
C MET A 120 -5.55 0.43 1.03
N PHE A 121 -5.41 0.78 -0.26
CA PHE A 121 -6.45 1.51 -0.98
C PHE A 121 -7.75 0.71 -1.07
N ALA A 122 -7.70 -0.57 -1.40
CA ALA A 122 -8.90 -1.41 -1.47
C ALA A 122 -9.58 -1.55 -0.10
N LEU A 123 -8.80 -1.73 0.97
CA LEU A 123 -9.32 -1.81 2.32
C LEU A 123 -9.91 -0.47 2.80
N ALA A 124 -9.22 0.62 2.53
CA ALA A 124 -9.67 1.97 2.89
C ALA A 124 -11.00 2.30 2.18
N GLU A 125 -11.12 2.02 0.88
CA GLU A 125 -12.38 2.20 0.14
C GLU A 125 -13.49 1.32 0.73
N LYS A 126 -13.21 0.04 0.99
CA LYS A 126 -14.19 -0.90 1.55
C LYS A 126 -14.71 -0.48 2.93
N ARG A 127 -13.85 0.09 3.77
CA ARG A 127 -14.17 0.49 5.14
C ARG A 127 -14.48 1.98 5.28
N ASN A 128 -14.47 2.74 4.19
CA ASN A 128 -14.65 4.20 4.18
C ASN A 128 -13.70 4.90 5.16
N LEU A 129 -12.42 4.50 5.15
CA LEU A 129 -11.38 5.07 5.98
C LEU A 129 -10.95 6.45 5.47
N SER A 130 -10.42 7.26 6.35
CA SER A 130 -9.88 8.57 6.00
C SER A 130 -8.50 8.47 5.33
N GLY A 131 -8.05 9.56 4.70
CA GLY A 131 -6.67 9.66 4.20
C GLY A 131 -5.61 9.59 5.32
N LYS A 132 -5.95 9.98 6.55
CA LYS A 132 -5.06 9.82 7.71
C LYS A 132 -4.89 8.34 8.07
N ASP A 133 -5.99 7.57 8.07
CA ASP A 133 -5.95 6.13 8.32
C ASP A 133 -5.14 5.41 7.24
N LEU A 134 -5.29 5.80 5.96
CA LEU A 134 -4.49 5.27 4.86
C LEU A 134 -3.00 5.55 5.05
N MET A 135 -2.64 6.80 5.41
CA MET A 135 -1.25 7.17 5.67
C MET A 135 -0.67 6.44 6.87
N LEU A 136 -1.45 6.31 7.95
CA LEU A 136 -1.03 5.57 9.14
C LEU A 136 -0.73 4.11 8.80
N GLY A 137 -1.63 3.44 8.09
CA GLY A 137 -1.43 2.05 7.70
C GLY A 137 -0.32 1.84 6.65
N TYR A 138 0.05 2.88 5.90
CA TYR A 138 1.19 2.81 4.99
C TYR A 138 2.53 2.98 5.71
N VAL A 139 2.58 3.74 6.80
CA VAL A 139 3.78 3.94 7.63
C VAL A 139 4.02 2.77 8.58
N ALA A 140 2.94 2.13 9.05
CA ALA A 140 2.97 1.00 9.99
C ALA A 140 3.45 -0.30 9.33
#